data_963445508cce6fee497c4f37d6ed5e6d
#
_entry.id   963445508cce6fee497c4f37d6ed5e6d
#
_cell.length_a   1.000
_cell.length_b   1.000
_cell.length_c   1.000
_cell.angle_alpha   90.00
_cell.angle_beta   90.00
_cell.angle_gamma   90.00
#
_symmetry.space_group_name_H-M   'P 1'
#
loop_
_entity.id
_entity.type
_entity.pdbx_description
1 polymer ?
#
loop_
_entity_poly.entity_id
_entity_poly.type
_entity_poly.pdbx_seq_one_letter_code
_entity_poly.pdbx_strand_id
1 'polypeptide(L)'
;MKVFKNILAFSLFIFTLNNVFAQVEKSKTSLQKEFRYTNPITRDSAISMRDHFIIKVDDLWYCVGTSNPVWTGPNPGVRMLVSKDLINWKQHSFIIDAKKLPKDTPYNGRFWAPEIHFIQGKYWLTVNSGKVTKEDPKGMATHSVWLFSADKVTGPYKLVNGPLTPQYNNDSTLFEDEDGQVYLYCSGNGLFQAKIDLKTGKLTTPIEKFLDKKQPGWPEWMVGGIEGPFVIKKEGTYFMFFSTWTRGYEVGLLKSKSPLGPWELASPEPIFGTRKKGYRTEMAKENGYENLFYTDTEDPYQETGHNALFIGPDGNLWNSCHYFMYEKRPYPYSQTFQPWESGPQMGIEPVHYKDGMFYITGPTWTEQIIKY
;
A
#
# COMPACT_ATOMS: atom_id res chain seq x y z
N MET A 1 -54.20 -22.60 -54.43
CA MET A 1 -53.15 -23.06 -55.37
C MET A 1 -52.10 -21.90 -55.41
N LYS A 2 -50.92 -22.08 -54.98
CA LYS A 2 -49.76 -21.19 -54.79
C LYS A 2 -49.42 -20.93 -53.32
N VAL A 3 -48.83 -21.91 -52.66
CA VAL A 3 -47.88 -21.74 -51.60
C VAL A 3 -46.98 -22.98 -51.61
N PHE A 4 -45.82 -22.92 -52.20
CA PHE A 4 -44.72 -23.83 -52.04
C PHE A 4 -43.62 -23.44 -53.04
N LYS A 5 -42.77 -22.47 -52.66
CA LYS A 5 -41.43 -22.24 -53.24
C LYS A 5 -40.77 -21.11 -52.46
N ASN A 6 -40.23 -21.37 -51.30
CA ASN A 6 -39.20 -20.46 -50.66
C ASN A 6 -38.60 -21.07 -49.35
N ILE A 7 -38.28 -22.38 -49.39
CA ILE A 7 -37.61 -22.99 -48.19
C ILE A 7 -36.21 -23.57 -48.55
N LEU A 8 -35.71 -23.38 -49.76
CA LEU A 8 -34.41 -23.98 -50.14
C LEU A 8 -33.22 -22.99 -50.23
N ALA A 9 -33.40 -21.70 -49.92
CA ALA A 9 -32.35 -20.70 -50.02
C ALA A 9 -31.74 -20.28 -48.64
N PHE A 10 -32.31 -20.78 -47.54
CA PHE A 10 -31.83 -20.35 -46.19
C PHE A 10 -30.82 -21.31 -45.54
N SER A 11 -30.67 -22.52 -46.05
CA SER A 11 -29.77 -23.53 -45.46
C SER A 11 -28.34 -23.50 -45.98
N LEU A 12 -28.06 -22.80 -47.08
CA LEU A 12 -26.67 -22.69 -47.60
C LEU A 12 -25.89 -21.51 -47.08
N PHE A 13 -26.57 -20.51 -46.45
CA PHE A 13 -25.90 -19.33 -45.91
C PHE A 13 -25.41 -19.49 -44.46
N ILE A 14 -25.95 -20.48 -43.73
CA ILE A 14 -25.55 -20.77 -42.34
C ILE A 14 -24.27 -21.60 -42.26
N PHE A 15 -23.96 -22.39 -43.30
CA PHE A 15 -22.76 -23.25 -43.32
C PHE A 15 -21.47 -22.50 -43.67
N THR A 16 -21.56 -21.35 -44.33
CA THR A 16 -20.37 -20.52 -44.65
C THR A 16 -19.97 -19.57 -43.54
N LEU A 17 -20.91 -19.14 -42.69
CA LEU A 17 -20.60 -18.28 -41.52
C LEU A 17 -19.93 -19.04 -40.39
N ASN A 18 -20.28 -20.30 -40.14
CA ASN A 18 -19.66 -21.10 -39.08
C ASN A 18 -18.19 -21.47 -39.37
N ASN A 19 -17.81 -21.58 -40.67
CA ASN A 19 -16.40 -21.83 -41.03
C ASN A 19 -15.51 -20.58 -40.96
N VAL A 20 -16.07 -19.37 -41.05
CA VAL A 20 -15.31 -18.11 -40.89
C VAL A 20 -15.08 -17.82 -39.42
N PHE A 21 -16.06 -18.08 -38.56
CA PHE A 21 -15.86 -17.92 -37.09
C PHE A 21 -14.92 -18.97 -36.51
N ALA A 22 -14.92 -20.21 -37.01
CA ALA A 22 -14.00 -21.25 -36.57
C ALA A 22 -12.54 -21.01 -37.02
N GLN A 23 -12.32 -20.26 -38.13
CA GLN A 23 -10.95 -19.85 -38.55
C GLN A 23 -10.47 -18.59 -37.84
N VAL A 24 -11.37 -17.73 -37.36
CA VAL A 24 -10.98 -16.53 -36.57
C VAL A 24 -10.63 -16.91 -35.12
N GLU A 25 -11.21 -17.96 -34.57
CA GLU A 25 -10.83 -18.45 -33.23
C GLU A 25 -9.50 -19.19 -33.17
N LYS A 26 -8.99 -19.71 -34.30
CA LYS A 26 -7.70 -20.43 -34.34
C LYS A 26 -6.48 -19.55 -34.50
N SER A 27 -6.59 -18.23 -34.59
CA SER A 27 -5.43 -17.33 -34.74
C SER A 27 -5.23 -16.34 -33.58
N LYS A 28 -5.92 -16.52 -32.46
CA LYS A 28 -5.54 -15.85 -31.21
C LYS A 28 -4.62 -16.76 -30.41
N THR A 29 -3.43 -17.03 -30.89
CA THR A 29 -2.27 -17.19 -30.01
C THR A 29 -2.10 -15.83 -29.32
N SER A 30 -2.71 -15.65 -28.16
CA SER A 30 -2.37 -14.53 -27.30
C SER A 30 -0.87 -14.64 -27.08
N LEU A 31 -0.10 -13.70 -27.60
CA LEU A 31 1.31 -13.58 -27.26
C LEU A 31 1.32 -13.47 -25.73
N GLN A 32 1.78 -14.49 -25.06
CA GLN A 32 1.91 -14.51 -23.61
C GLN A 32 2.80 -13.32 -23.22
N LYS A 33 2.22 -12.36 -22.51
CA LYS A 33 2.97 -11.21 -22.02
C LYS A 33 3.85 -11.64 -20.86
N GLU A 34 4.94 -10.96 -20.68
CA GLU A 34 5.90 -11.25 -19.62
C GLU A 34 6.32 -9.95 -18.94
N PHE A 35 6.28 -9.96 -17.60
CA PHE A 35 6.80 -8.87 -16.79
C PHE A 35 7.97 -9.39 -15.96
N ARG A 36 9.12 -8.72 -16.06
CA ARG A 36 10.34 -9.05 -15.32
C ARG A 36 10.68 -7.94 -14.35
N TYR A 37 11.04 -8.29 -13.14
CA TYR A 37 11.47 -7.34 -12.14
C TYR A 37 12.47 -7.94 -11.16
N THR A 38 13.21 -7.08 -10.48
CA THR A 38 14.11 -7.44 -9.36
C THR A 38 13.97 -6.38 -8.28
N ASN A 39 13.62 -6.79 -7.08
CA ASN A 39 13.57 -5.89 -5.93
C ASN A 39 14.97 -5.56 -5.39
N PRO A 40 15.17 -4.36 -4.80
CA PRO A 40 14.22 -3.27 -4.80
C PRO A 40 14.08 -2.64 -6.21
N ILE A 41 12.87 -2.17 -6.51
CA ILE A 41 12.57 -1.56 -7.81
C ILE A 41 13.28 -0.23 -7.99
N THR A 42 13.19 0.66 -6.99
CA THR A 42 13.93 1.92 -7.03
C THR A 42 15.35 1.70 -6.51
N ARG A 43 16.31 2.33 -7.19
CA ARG A 43 17.74 2.27 -6.85
C ARG A 43 18.41 3.64 -6.95
N ASP A 44 17.62 4.68 -6.70
CA ASP A 44 18.06 6.06 -6.72
C ASP A 44 17.71 6.73 -5.39
N SER A 45 18.73 7.16 -4.65
CA SER A 45 18.55 7.85 -3.38
C SER A 45 17.77 9.18 -3.50
N ALA A 46 17.79 9.80 -4.69
CA ALA A 46 17.06 11.05 -4.94
C ALA A 46 15.54 10.86 -4.92
N ILE A 47 15.04 9.64 -5.23
CA ILE A 47 13.62 9.30 -5.19
C ILE A 47 13.26 8.31 -4.08
N SER A 48 14.18 8.05 -3.16
CA SER A 48 13.98 7.21 -1.99
C SER A 48 12.83 7.69 -1.11
N MET A 49 11.93 6.79 -0.76
CA MET A 49 10.75 7.02 0.09
C MET A 49 10.43 5.79 0.93
N ARG A 50 9.72 5.96 2.05
CA ARG A 50 8.98 4.91 2.77
C ARG A 50 7.52 4.88 2.34
N ASP A 51 6.81 3.86 2.81
CA ASP A 51 5.36 3.80 2.81
C ASP A 51 4.79 4.02 1.40
N HIS A 52 5.28 3.22 0.44
CA HIS A 52 4.92 3.35 -0.96
C HIS A 52 3.46 2.97 -1.18
N PHE A 53 2.68 3.92 -1.68
CA PHE A 53 1.33 3.70 -2.14
C PHE A 53 1.26 3.90 -3.65
N ILE A 54 0.91 2.85 -4.38
CA ILE A 54 0.84 2.86 -5.85
C ILE A 54 -0.62 2.84 -6.29
N ILE A 55 -0.96 3.73 -7.23
CA ILE A 55 -2.26 3.74 -7.91
C ILE A 55 -2.04 3.71 -9.42
N LYS A 56 -2.82 2.88 -10.13
CA LYS A 56 -2.84 2.83 -11.59
C LYS A 56 -3.93 3.74 -12.11
N VAL A 57 -3.59 4.63 -13.02
CA VAL A 57 -4.52 5.50 -13.74
C VAL A 57 -4.18 5.43 -15.22
N ASP A 58 -5.12 4.97 -16.01
CA ASP A 58 -4.92 4.64 -17.43
C ASP A 58 -3.70 3.70 -17.61
N ASP A 59 -2.74 4.08 -18.41
CA ASP A 59 -1.53 3.31 -18.70
C ASP A 59 -0.33 3.70 -17.83
N LEU A 60 -0.55 4.44 -16.75
CA LEU A 60 0.49 4.92 -15.85
C LEU A 60 0.28 4.44 -14.43
N TRP A 61 1.39 4.17 -13.73
CA TRP A 61 1.41 4.00 -12.29
C TRP A 61 1.97 5.25 -11.64
N TYR A 62 1.26 5.73 -10.63
CA TYR A 62 1.68 6.84 -9.78
C TYR A 62 1.99 6.30 -8.39
N CYS A 63 3.03 6.79 -7.76
CA CYS A 63 3.40 6.39 -6.41
C CYS A 63 3.61 7.62 -5.54
N VAL A 64 3.03 7.58 -4.34
CA VAL A 64 3.33 8.51 -3.26
C VAL A 64 3.94 7.75 -2.09
N GLY A 65 4.59 8.46 -1.18
CA GLY A 65 5.20 7.87 0.01
C GLY A 65 5.84 8.93 0.89
N THR A 66 6.34 8.48 2.03
CA THR A 66 7.05 9.33 2.99
C THR A 66 8.44 9.68 2.46
N SER A 67 8.63 10.94 2.10
CA SER A 67 9.90 11.45 1.57
C SER A 67 10.94 11.65 2.67
N ASN A 68 12.23 11.50 2.32
CA ASN A 68 13.33 11.85 3.21
C ASN A 68 13.44 13.37 3.44
N PRO A 69 13.89 13.81 4.64
CA PRO A 69 14.21 13.02 5.82
C PRO A 69 12.96 12.49 6.52
N VAL A 70 12.97 11.21 6.92
CA VAL A 70 11.81 10.58 7.58
C VAL A 70 11.75 10.96 9.06
N TRP A 71 12.88 10.89 9.78
CA TRP A 71 12.92 10.96 11.24
C TRP A 71 13.45 12.27 11.82
N THR A 72 14.30 12.98 11.08
CA THR A 72 15.16 14.05 11.63
C THR A 72 14.61 15.46 11.53
N GLY A 73 13.48 15.66 10.90
CA GLY A 73 12.89 17.01 10.76
C GLY A 73 11.71 17.03 9.81
N PRO A 74 11.23 18.21 9.43
CA PRO A 74 10.22 18.34 8.41
C PRO A 74 10.74 17.80 7.07
N ASN A 75 9.90 17.06 6.36
CA ASN A 75 10.21 16.62 5.01
C ASN A 75 9.64 17.58 3.95
N PRO A 76 10.03 17.44 2.68
CA PRO A 76 9.68 18.41 1.65
C PRO A 76 8.20 18.44 1.24
N GLY A 77 7.39 17.54 1.77
CA GLY A 77 5.98 17.40 1.39
C GLY A 77 5.67 16.03 0.82
N VAL A 78 4.54 15.90 0.11
CA VAL A 78 4.11 14.66 -0.54
C VAL A 78 4.66 14.62 -1.96
N ARG A 79 5.68 13.79 -2.16
CA ARG A 79 6.29 13.53 -3.47
C ARG A 79 5.45 12.52 -4.23
N MET A 80 5.32 12.74 -5.53
CA MET A 80 4.72 11.80 -6.47
C MET A 80 5.77 11.34 -7.48
N LEU A 81 5.89 10.04 -7.64
CA LEU A 81 6.62 9.38 -8.72
C LEU A 81 5.64 8.90 -9.79
N VAL A 82 6.13 8.68 -11.01
CA VAL A 82 5.36 8.12 -12.12
C VAL A 82 6.20 7.11 -12.88
N SER A 83 5.55 6.03 -13.32
CA SER A 83 6.14 4.99 -14.18
C SER A 83 5.15 4.52 -15.25
N LYS A 84 5.68 4.06 -16.40
CA LYS A 84 4.93 3.38 -17.47
C LYS A 84 5.03 1.86 -17.39
N ASP A 85 5.97 1.35 -16.61
CA ASP A 85 6.36 -0.07 -16.63
C ASP A 85 6.61 -0.65 -15.23
N LEU A 86 6.33 0.11 -14.16
CA LEU A 86 6.59 -0.25 -12.76
C LEU A 86 8.08 -0.42 -12.40
N ILE A 87 8.98 -0.38 -13.36
CA ILE A 87 10.43 -0.56 -13.16
C ILE A 87 11.14 0.78 -13.17
N ASN A 88 10.84 1.61 -14.18
CA ASN A 88 11.48 2.90 -14.36
C ASN A 88 10.65 4.02 -13.77
N TRP A 89 10.99 4.43 -12.57
CA TRP A 89 10.32 5.49 -11.85
C TRP A 89 11.06 6.80 -11.97
N LYS A 90 10.30 7.89 -12.07
CA LYS A 90 10.84 9.25 -12.02
C LYS A 90 9.94 10.16 -11.18
N GLN A 91 10.53 11.17 -10.59
CA GLN A 91 9.75 12.18 -9.89
C GLN A 91 8.86 12.92 -10.89
N HIS A 92 7.56 12.96 -10.59
CA HIS A 92 6.58 13.76 -11.33
C HIS A 92 6.52 15.18 -10.74
N SER A 93 6.17 15.28 -9.45
CA SER A 93 5.99 16.56 -8.75
C SER A 93 5.97 16.37 -7.24
N PHE A 94 5.85 17.46 -6.50
CA PHE A 94 5.30 17.44 -5.15
C PHE A 94 3.83 17.84 -5.24
N ILE A 95 2.91 16.93 -4.91
CA ILE A 95 1.46 17.19 -4.89
C ILE A 95 1.03 18.02 -3.67
N ILE A 96 1.82 17.95 -2.58
CA ILE A 96 1.87 18.95 -1.51
C ILE A 96 3.33 19.34 -1.37
N ASP A 97 3.65 20.60 -1.63
CA ASP A 97 4.99 21.16 -1.52
C ASP A 97 5.07 21.99 -0.24
N ALA A 98 5.78 21.48 0.77
CA ALA A 98 5.89 22.14 2.08
C ALA A 98 6.45 23.57 1.99
N LYS A 99 7.32 23.85 1.00
CA LYS A 99 7.89 25.19 0.79
C LYS A 99 6.89 26.20 0.26
N LYS A 100 5.79 25.75 -0.35
CA LYS A 100 4.74 26.61 -0.91
C LYS A 100 3.55 26.80 0.03
N LEU A 101 3.52 26.08 1.15
CA LEU A 101 2.45 26.21 2.13
C LEU A 101 2.57 27.58 2.86
N PRO A 102 1.45 28.24 3.17
CA PRO A 102 1.42 29.39 4.05
C PRO A 102 2.07 29.09 5.39
N LYS A 103 2.75 30.08 5.99
CA LYS A 103 3.47 29.91 7.29
C LYS A 103 2.57 29.43 8.43
N ASP A 104 1.30 29.81 8.41
CA ASP A 104 0.34 29.46 9.45
C ASP A 104 -0.41 28.15 9.18
N THR A 105 -0.02 27.41 8.15
CA THR A 105 -0.61 26.12 7.83
C THR A 105 -0.39 25.15 9.00
N PRO A 106 -1.47 24.47 9.48
CA PRO A 106 -1.36 23.57 10.64
C PRO A 106 -0.77 22.19 10.31
N TYR A 107 -0.38 21.94 9.05
CA TYR A 107 0.20 20.70 8.52
C TYR A 107 1.40 20.99 7.62
N ASN A 108 2.45 21.56 8.14
CA ASN A 108 3.65 21.94 7.37
C ASN A 108 4.91 21.15 7.80
N GLY A 109 4.73 20.12 8.60
CA GLY A 109 5.81 19.35 9.20
C GLY A 109 6.16 18.09 8.43
N ARG A 110 6.06 16.97 9.11
CA ARG A 110 6.32 15.64 8.56
C ARG A 110 5.08 15.14 7.83
N PHE A 111 5.18 14.95 6.52
CA PHE A 111 4.14 14.31 5.73
C PHE A 111 4.45 12.82 5.65
N TRP A 112 3.76 12.02 6.46
CA TRP A 112 3.97 10.59 6.56
C TRP A 112 2.82 9.80 5.95
N ALA A 113 3.16 8.63 5.39
CA ALA A 113 2.24 7.63 4.83
C ALA A 113 1.08 8.24 4.02
N PRO A 114 1.37 9.00 2.95
CA PRO A 114 0.32 9.50 2.06
C PRO A 114 -0.27 8.36 1.23
N GLU A 115 -1.60 8.32 1.13
CA GLU A 115 -2.33 7.40 0.28
C GLU A 115 -3.30 8.15 -0.65
N ILE A 116 -3.41 7.71 -1.91
CA ILE A 116 -4.32 8.28 -2.89
C ILE A 116 -5.36 7.25 -3.31
N HIS A 117 -6.62 7.50 -2.98
CA HIS A 117 -7.75 6.66 -3.35
C HIS A 117 -8.63 7.34 -4.39
N PHE A 118 -9.11 6.60 -5.40
CA PHE A 118 -10.14 7.08 -6.31
C PHE A 118 -11.50 6.58 -5.84
N ILE A 119 -12.28 7.49 -5.25
CA ILE A 119 -13.56 7.19 -4.61
C ILE A 119 -14.58 8.23 -5.07
N GLN A 120 -15.78 7.79 -5.50
CA GLN A 120 -16.90 8.66 -5.89
C GLN A 120 -16.49 9.73 -6.93
N GLY A 121 -15.67 9.32 -7.91
CA GLY A 121 -15.27 10.16 -9.04
C GLY A 121 -14.19 11.20 -8.73
N LYS A 122 -13.55 11.16 -7.55
CA LYS A 122 -12.46 12.04 -7.15
C LYS A 122 -11.26 11.28 -6.60
N TYR A 123 -10.10 11.91 -6.66
CA TYR A 123 -8.89 11.45 -5.97
C TYR A 123 -8.84 12.05 -4.57
N TRP A 124 -8.74 11.18 -3.58
CA TRP A 124 -8.65 11.54 -2.17
C TRP A 124 -7.26 11.19 -1.66
N LEU A 125 -6.61 12.16 -1.08
CA LEU A 125 -5.31 11.99 -0.44
C LEU A 125 -5.51 12.07 1.07
N THR A 126 -5.16 10.99 1.76
CA THR A 126 -4.91 11.03 3.20
C THR A 126 -3.42 11.15 3.45
N VAL A 127 -3.03 11.91 4.45
CA VAL A 127 -1.64 12.05 4.85
C VAL A 127 -1.56 12.49 6.31
N ASN A 128 -0.54 12.02 7.01
CA ASN A 128 -0.26 12.44 8.38
C ASN A 128 0.68 13.62 8.37
N SER A 129 0.34 14.66 9.10
CA SER A 129 1.21 15.81 9.30
C SER A 129 0.83 16.60 10.55
N GLY A 130 1.73 17.45 11.02
CA GLY A 130 1.50 18.37 12.11
C GLY A 130 2.15 19.71 11.85
N LYS A 131 1.95 20.65 12.77
CA LYS A 131 2.50 21.99 12.68
C LYS A 131 3.91 22.03 13.25
N VAL A 132 4.88 22.40 12.43
CA VAL A 132 6.23 22.72 12.90
C VAL A 132 6.21 24.08 13.64
N THR A 133 6.73 24.06 14.86
CA THR A 133 6.97 25.27 15.67
C THR A 133 8.41 25.29 16.16
N LYS A 134 8.80 26.35 16.85
CA LYS A 134 10.12 26.44 17.46
C LYS A 134 10.28 25.40 18.58
N GLU A 135 9.22 25.15 19.33
CA GLU A 135 9.14 24.20 20.45
C GLU A 135 8.94 22.75 19.96
N ASP A 136 8.32 22.57 18.81
CA ASP A 136 8.13 21.28 18.13
C ASP A 136 8.65 21.33 16.68
N PRO A 137 9.98 21.30 16.50
CA PRO A 137 10.57 21.39 15.16
C PRO A 137 10.28 20.17 14.27
N LYS A 138 9.67 19.16 14.83
CA LYS A 138 9.27 17.95 14.11
C LYS A 138 7.79 17.93 13.75
N GLY A 139 6.96 18.79 14.36
CA GLY A 139 5.52 18.81 14.16
C GLY A 139 4.80 17.60 14.73
N MET A 140 5.33 16.99 15.78
CA MET A 140 4.75 15.77 16.38
C MET A 140 3.63 16.06 17.37
N ALA A 141 3.67 17.19 18.05
CA ALA A 141 2.68 17.55 19.07
C ALA A 141 1.27 17.70 18.49
N THR A 142 1.15 18.03 17.20
CA THR A 142 -0.13 18.18 16.49
C THR A 142 -0.27 17.21 15.33
N HIS A 143 0.55 16.15 15.28
CA HIS A 143 0.56 15.17 14.22
C HIS A 143 -0.76 14.41 14.17
N SER A 144 -1.43 14.42 13.02
CA SER A 144 -2.75 13.84 12.82
C SER A 144 -3.00 13.57 11.33
N VAL A 145 -4.15 12.97 11.04
CA VAL A 145 -4.62 12.68 9.67
C VAL A 145 -5.26 13.92 9.05
N TRP A 146 -4.89 14.23 7.82
CA TRP A 146 -5.43 15.29 6.97
C TRP A 146 -5.99 14.72 5.68
N LEU A 147 -7.14 15.25 5.22
CA LEU A 147 -7.84 14.82 4.01
C LEU A 147 -7.82 15.91 2.96
N PHE A 148 -7.36 15.55 1.77
CA PHE A 148 -7.36 16.42 0.59
C PHE A 148 -8.10 15.75 -0.56
N SER A 149 -8.55 16.54 -1.54
CA SER A 149 -9.15 16.00 -2.76
C SER A 149 -8.67 16.72 -4.01
N ALA A 150 -8.73 16.02 -5.13
CA ALA A 150 -8.44 16.55 -6.47
C ALA A 150 -9.30 15.87 -7.53
N ASP A 151 -9.46 16.52 -8.68
CA ASP A 151 -10.15 15.95 -9.85
C ASP A 151 -9.21 15.10 -10.73
N LYS A 152 -7.89 15.23 -10.53
CA LYS A 152 -6.85 14.47 -11.23
C LYS A 152 -5.89 13.87 -10.22
N VAL A 153 -5.34 12.70 -10.52
CA VAL A 153 -4.36 12.02 -9.65
C VAL A 153 -3.13 12.90 -9.36
N THR A 154 -2.75 13.74 -10.29
CA THR A 154 -1.63 14.69 -10.15
C THR A 154 -1.99 16.00 -9.45
N GLY A 155 -3.23 16.15 -9.02
CA GLY A 155 -3.72 17.37 -8.35
C GLY A 155 -4.22 18.45 -9.32
N PRO A 156 -4.35 19.73 -8.85
CA PRO A 156 -3.93 20.18 -7.52
C PRO A 156 -4.83 19.64 -6.39
N TYR A 157 -4.22 19.19 -5.32
CA TYR A 157 -4.93 18.72 -4.12
C TYR A 157 -5.31 19.90 -3.23
N LYS A 158 -6.58 19.94 -2.81
CA LYS A 158 -7.13 20.97 -1.92
C LYS A 158 -7.51 20.34 -0.60
N LEU A 159 -7.18 20.99 0.51
CA LEU A 159 -7.62 20.55 1.83
C LEU A 159 -9.14 20.50 1.88
N VAL A 160 -9.67 19.38 2.33
CA VAL A 160 -11.09 19.19 2.60
C VAL A 160 -11.35 19.34 4.09
N ASN A 161 -10.61 18.61 4.94
CA ASN A 161 -10.73 18.70 6.39
C ASN A 161 -9.47 18.16 7.09
N GLY A 162 -9.33 18.53 8.36
CA GLY A 162 -8.31 18.04 9.29
C GLY A 162 -8.09 19.00 10.46
N PRO A 163 -7.53 18.52 11.54
CA PRO A 163 -7.17 17.14 11.86
C PRO A 163 -8.41 16.24 12.00
N LEU A 164 -8.38 15.04 11.42
CA LEU A 164 -9.51 14.10 11.46
C LEU A 164 -9.51 13.22 12.72
N THR A 165 -8.34 13.01 13.28
CA THR A 165 -8.10 12.03 14.34
C THR A 165 -7.45 12.71 15.53
N PRO A 166 -7.49 12.11 16.72
CA PRO A 166 -6.66 12.55 17.84
C PRO A 166 -5.18 12.61 17.48
N GLN A 167 -4.40 13.34 18.26
CA GLN A 167 -2.94 13.40 18.11
C GLN A 167 -2.34 12.00 18.12
N TYR A 168 -1.22 11.84 17.40
CA TYR A 168 -0.45 10.60 17.25
C TYR A 168 -1.16 9.47 16.48
N ASN A 169 -2.26 9.74 15.79
CA ASN A 169 -2.77 8.81 14.80
C ASN A 169 -1.98 8.96 13.49
N ASN A 170 -1.74 7.82 12.86
CA ASN A 170 -0.81 7.68 11.74
C ASN A 170 -1.35 6.71 10.68
N ASP A 171 -0.73 6.64 9.51
CA ASP A 171 -0.94 5.62 8.48
C ASP A 171 -2.44 5.39 8.19
N SER A 172 -3.06 6.40 7.62
CA SER A 172 -4.50 6.38 7.37
C SER A 172 -4.83 5.89 5.97
N THR A 173 -5.77 4.96 5.87
CA THR A 173 -6.32 4.46 4.62
C THR A 173 -7.83 4.71 4.52
N LEU A 174 -8.34 4.84 3.30
CA LEU A 174 -9.77 4.91 3.00
C LEU A 174 -10.23 3.62 2.32
N PHE A 175 -11.42 3.16 2.68
CA PHE A 175 -12.08 2.04 2.03
C PHE A 175 -13.54 2.41 1.72
N GLU A 176 -13.95 2.29 0.46
CA GLU A 176 -15.35 2.43 0.03
C GLU A 176 -15.98 1.04 -0.10
N ASP A 177 -17.09 0.82 0.60
CA ASP A 177 -17.85 -0.43 0.46
C ASP A 177 -18.87 -0.34 -0.70
N GLU A 178 -19.45 -1.45 -1.07
CA GLU A 178 -20.38 -1.61 -2.20
C GLU A 178 -21.65 -0.75 -2.06
N ASP A 179 -22.02 -0.38 -0.84
CA ASP A 179 -23.14 0.54 -0.56
C ASP A 179 -22.76 2.03 -0.67
N GLY A 180 -21.50 2.33 -1.02
CA GLY A 180 -20.96 3.69 -1.12
C GLY A 180 -20.58 4.32 0.22
N GLN A 181 -20.70 3.61 1.34
CA GLN A 181 -20.19 4.08 2.62
C GLN A 181 -18.67 4.03 2.63
N VAL A 182 -18.03 5.11 3.03
CA VAL A 182 -16.58 5.18 3.16
C VAL A 182 -16.18 5.06 4.63
N TYR A 183 -15.09 4.31 4.83
CA TYR A 183 -14.48 4.06 6.12
C TYR A 183 -13.06 4.60 6.14
N LEU A 184 -12.68 5.17 7.27
CA LEU A 184 -11.30 5.57 7.59
C LEU A 184 -10.74 4.59 8.60
N TYR A 185 -9.56 4.06 8.29
CA TYR A 185 -8.76 3.30 9.26
C TYR A 185 -7.43 4.02 9.45
N CYS A 186 -6.87 3.94 10.62
CA CYS A 186 -5.55 4.50 10.90
C CYS A 186 -4.88 3.77 12.06
N SER A 187 -3.58 4.00 12.19
CA SER A 187 -2.80 3.51 13.30
C SER A 187 -2.55 4.60 14.36
N GLY A 188 -2.05 4.14 15.49
CA GLY A 188 -1.66 4.97 16.62
C GLY A 188 -1.01 4.06 17.65
N ASN A 189 -1.49 4.09 18.89
CA ASN A 189 -1.18 3.01 19.83
C ASN A 189 -2.19 1.86 19.65
N GLY A 190 -2.16 1.20 18.48
CA GLY A 190 -3.12 0.20 17.99
C GLY A 190 -3.75 0.63 16.66
N LEU A 191 -4.84 -0.05 16.24
CA LEU A 191 -5.60 0.29 15.04
C LEU A 191 -6.95 0.89 15.39
N PHE A 192 -7.35 1.88 14.61
CA PHE A 192 -8.56 2.68 14.79
C PHE A 192 -9.41 2.66 13.53
N GLN A 193 -10.72 2.86 13.69
CA GLN A 193 -11.69 2.87 12.62
C GLN A 193 -12.80 3.88 12.84
N ALA A 194 -13.36 4.40 11.77
CA ALA A 194 -14.56 5.26 11.80
C ALA A 194 -15.24 5.26 10.42
N LYS A 195 -16.49 5.67 10.35
CA LYS A 195 -17.14 6.10 9.12
C LYS A 195 -16.80 7.55 8.82
N ILE A 196 -16.65 7.88 7.53
CA ILE A 196 -16.37 9.24 7.09
C ILE A 196 -17.31 9.64 5.95
N ASP A 197 -17.75 10.89 5.94
CA ASP A 197 -18.40 11.53 4.81
C ASP A 197 -17.36 12.34 4.04
N LEU A 198 -17.00 11.89 2.85
CA LEU A 198 -15.99 12.55 2.03
C LEU A 198 -16.39 13.95 1.55
N LYS A 199 -17.70 14.24 1.39
CA LYS A 199 -18.15 15.55 0.93
C LYS A 199 -17.82 16.66 1.94
N THR A 200 -17.95 16.33 3.22
CA THR A 200 -17.63 17.24 4.32
C THR A 200 -16.26 17.01 4.92
N GLY A 201 -15.66 15.84 4.66
CA GLY A 201 -14.44 15.36 5.29
C GLY A 201 -14.60 15.05 6.78
N LYS A 202 -15.83 14.90 7.29
CA LYS A 202 -16.09 14.66 8.71
C LYS A 202 -16.31 13.19 8.99
N LEU A 203 -15.81 12.74 10.13
CA LEU A 203 -16.18 11.45 10.67
C LEU A 203 -17.66 11.47 11.05
N THR A 204 -18.40 10.43 10.64
CA THR A 204 -19.85 10.28 10.93
C THR A 204 -20.11 9.35 12.10
N THR A 205 -19.07 8.68 12.60
CA THR A 205 -19.04 7.95 13.86
C THR A 205 -17.85 8.41 14.69
N PRO A 206 -17.85 8.21 16.01
CA PRO A 206 -16.62 8.35 16.79
C PRO A 206 -15.52 7.46 16.21
N ILE A 207 -14.26 7.94 16.30
CA ILE A 207 -13.13 7.10 15.99
C ILE A 207 -12.90 6.11 17.12
N GLU A 208 -12.86 4.82 16.82
CA GLU A 208 -12.82 3.74 17.79
C GLU A 208 -11.54 2.92 17.63
N LYS A 209 -10.84 2.67 18.73
CA LYS A 209 -9.75 1.69 18.75
C LYS A 209 -10.34 0.29 18.80
N PHE A 210 -10.11 -0.52 17.78
CA PHE A 210 -10.61 -1.89 17.71
C PHE A 210 -9.52 -2.94 17.93
N LEU A 211 -8.25 -2.57 17.79
CA LEU A 211 -7.11 -3.46 18.04
C LEU A 211 -6.05 -2.72 18.86
N ASP A 212 -5.65 -3.32 19.95
CA ASP A 212 -4.53 -2.83 20.77
C ASP A 212 -3.31 -3.75 20.63
N LYS A 213 -2.12 -3.18 20.73
CA LYS A 213 -0.93 -4.00 20.93
C LYS A 213 -1.03 -4.75 22.26
N LYS A 214 -0.45 -5.94 22.32
CA LYS A 214 -0.52 -6.82 23.53
C LYS A 214 -1.94 -7.23 23.92
N GLN A 215 -2.85 -7.33 22.96
CA GLN A 215 -4.19 -7.81 23.23
C GLN A 215 -4.15 -9.30 23.66
N PRO A 216 -4.82 -9.69 24.74
CA PRO A 216 -4.83 -11.08 25.19
C PRO A 216 -5.29 -12.07 24.11
N GLY A 217 -4.58 -13.18 23.96
CA GLY A 217 -4.89 -14.21 22.96
C GLY A 217 -4.33 -13.96 21.55
N TRP A 218 -3.60 -12.84 21.36
CA TRP A 218 -2.93 -12.55 20.09
C TRP A 218 -1.47 -12.98 20.12
N PRO A 219 -0.86 -13.30 18.95
CA PRO A 219 0.52 -13.78 18.89
C PRO A 219 1.52 -12.74 19.40
N GLU A 220 2.62 -13.20 19.97
CA GLU A 220 3.68 -12.36 20.51
C GLU A 220 4.33 -11.45 19.45
N TRP A 221 4.33 -11.85 18.18
CA TRP A 221 4.87 -11.00 17.11
C TRP A 221 4.08 -9.70 16.87
N MET A 222 2.92 -9.54 17.50
CA MET A 222 2.08 -8.34 17.43
C MET A 222 2.22 -7.40 18.63
N VAL A 223 3.10 -7.69 19.59
CA VAL A 223 3.18 -6.93 20.85
C VAL A 223 3.93 -5.60 20.76
N GLY A 224 4.79 -5.40 19.75
CA GLY A 224 5.63 -4.21 19.63
C GLY A 224 4.87 -2.98 19.14
N GLY A 225 4.62 -2.91 17.88
CA GLY A 225 3.85 -1.84 17.22
C GLY A 225 3.01 -2.41 16.11
N ILE A 226 1.88 -1.77 15.87
CA ILE A 226 0.93 -2.14 14.83
C ILE A 226 0.59 -0.87 14.05
N GLU A 227 0.79 -0.91 12.72
CA GLU A 227 0.60 0.26 11.86
C GLU A 227 0.20 -0.12 10.42
N GLY A 228 -0.02 0.87 9.55
CA GLY A 228 -0.25 0.68 8.13
C GLY A 228 -1.45 -0.20 7.80
N PRO A 229 -2.67 0.07 8.33
CA PRO A 229 -3.85 -0.69 7.94
C PRO A 229 -4.19 -0.44 6.47
N PHE A 230 -4.48 -1.51 5.72
CA PHE A 230 -4.99 -1.44 4.35
C PHE A 230 -6.13 -2.45 4.18
N VAL A 231 -7.30 -2.00 3.74
CA VAL A 231 -8.52 -2.82 3.72
C VAL A 231 -8.98 -3.10 2.31
N ILE A 232 -9.34 -4.36 2.06
CA ILE A 232 -10.04 -4.78 0.84
C ILE A 232 -11.19 -5.73 1.19
N LYS A 233 -12.14 -5.86 0.28
CA LYS A 233 -13.22 -6.85 0.34
C LYS A 233 -13.03 -7.91 -0.74
N LYS A 234 -13.13 -9.18 -0.39
CA LYS A 234 -13.07 -10.30 -1.31
C LYS A 234 -14.08 -11.36 -0.89
N GLU A 235 -14.96 -11.76 -1.83
CA GLU A 235 -15.97 -12.80 -1.60
C GLU A 235 -16.80 -12.59 -0.32
N GLY A 236 -17.24 -11.33 -0.09
CA GLY A 236 -18.05 -10.97 1.08
C GLY A 236 -17.31 -11.00 2.43
N THR A 237 -15.98 -11.09 2.40
CA THR A 237 -15.12 -11.00 3.57
C THR A 237 -14.22 -9.78 3.44
N TYR A 238 -14.12 -8.99 4.51
CA TYR A 238 -13.20 -7.87 4.62
C TYR A 238 -11.87 -8.40 5.13
N PHE A 239 -10.81 -7.98 4.50
CA PHE A 239 -9.44 -8.30 4.90
C PHE A 239 -8.70 -7.01 5.19
N MET A 240 -8.00 -6.96 6.30
CA MET A 240 -7.13 -5.85 6.66
C MET A 240 -5.70 -6.35 6.75
N PHE A 241 -4.86 -5.82 5.89
CA PHE A 241 -3.42 -5.96 5.99
C PHE A 241 -2.93 -4.90 6.98
N PHE A 242 -1.96 -5.25 7.80
CA PHE A 242 -1.34 -4.32 8.74
C PHE A 242 0.12 -4.69 8.94
N SER A 243 0.94 -3.74 9.35
CA SER A 243 2.34 -3.96 9.63
C SER A 243 2.62 -4.00 11.11
N THR A 244 3.62 -4.79 11.51
CA THR A 244 4.15 -4.83 12.88
C THR A 244 5.66 -4.81 12.86
N TRP A 245 6.27 -4.10 13.81
CA TRP A 245 7.71 -4.01 13.95
C TRP A 245 8.24 -4.64 15.24
N THR A 246 7.56 -5.68 15.72
CA THR A 246 7.96 -6.44 16.91
C THR A 246 9.25 -7.22 16.69
N ARG A 247 9.34 -7.99 15.62
CA ARG A 247 10.45 -8.90 15.30
C ARG A 247 11.24 -8.51 14.07
N GLY A 248 11.26 -7.30 13.68
CA GLY A 248 11.76 -6.78 12.42
C GLY A 248 10.69 -5.91 11.81
N TYR A 249 10.19 -6.25 10.63
CA TYR A 249 9.05 -5.58 10.04
C TYR A 249 8.23 -6.59 9.22
N GLU A 250 7.02 -6.87 9.67
CA GLU A 250 6.19 -7.97 9.17
C GLU A 250 4.78 -7.48 8.86
N VAL A 251 4.10 -8.17 7.95
CA VAL A 251 2.72 -7.88 7.56
C VAL A 251 1.81 -9.01 8.05
N GLY A 252 0.82 -8.64 8.85
CA GLY A 252 -0.24 -9.52 9.31
C GLY A 252 -1.52 -9.33 8.51
N LEU A 253 -2.47 -10.25 8.70
CA LEU A 253 -3.76 -10.24 8.04
C LEU A 253 -4.88 -10.47 9.04
N LEU A 254 -5.82 -9.53 9.10
CA LEU A 254 -7.10 -9.67 9.80
C LEU A 254 -8.21 -9.96 8.79
N LYS A 255 -9.29 -10.56 9.25
CA LYS A 255 -10.53 -10.73 8.48
C LYS A 255 -11.76 -10.38 9.32
N SER A 256 -12.85 -10.01 8.65
CA SER A 256 -14.14 -9.73 9.27
C SER A 256 -15.29 -9.94 8.29
N LYS A 257 -16.51 -10.10 8.80
CA LYS A 257 -17.75 -10.08 8.01
C LYS A 257 -18.38 -8.69 7.92
N SER A 258 -17.80 -7.71 8.60
CA SER A 258 -18.25 -6.32 8.59
C SER A 258 -17.04 -5.38 8.46
N PRO A 259 -17.18 -4.22 7.79
CA PRO A 259 -16.06 -3.28 7.64
C PRO A 259 -15.62 -2.65 9.00
N LEU A 260 -16.47 -2.69 10.02
CA LEU A 260 -16.12 -2.22 11.37
C LEU A 260 -15.88 -3.38 12.35
N GLY A 261 -15.65 -4.57 11.86
CA GLY A 261 -15.38 -5.72 12.71
C GLY A 261 -16.64 -6.45 13.23
N PRO A 262 -16.53 -7.35 14.21
CA PRO A 262 -15.27 -7.64 14.91
C PRO A 262 -14.22 -8.23 13.96
N TRP A 263 -12.96 -7.83 14.18
CA TRP A 263 -11.81 -8.31 13.42
C TRP A 263 -11.17 -9.50 14.12
N GLU A 264 -10.86 -10.52 13.38
CA GLU A 264 -10.12 -11.71 13.84
C GLU A 264 -8.84 -11.91 13.03
N LEU A 265 -7.85 -12.53 13.64
CA LEU A 265 -6.60 -12.87 12.97
C LEU A 265 -6.88 -13.92 11.89
N ALA A 266 -6.57 -13.60 10.64
CA ALA A 266 -6.78 -14.51 9.52
C ALA A 266 -5.65 -15.55 9.41
N SER A 267 -4.43 -15.19 9.82
CA SER A 267 -3.28 -16.10 9.87
C SER A 267 -2.58 -16.00 11.23
N PRO A 268 -2.20 -17.11 11.88
CA PRO A 268 -1.44 -17.10 13.12
C PRO A 268 -0.02 -16.56 12.94
N GLU A 269 0.52 -16.62 11.73
CA GLU A 269 1.83 -16.09 11.36
C GLU A 269 1.69 -14.92 10.38
N PRO A 270 2.68 -14.02 10.33
CA PRO A 270 2.74 -12.97 9.31
C PRO A 270 2.73 -13.58 7.91
N ILE A 271 2.07 -12.90 6.98
CA ILE A 271 1.97 -13.34 5.59
C ILE A 271 3.09 -12.79 4.70
N PHE A 272 3.90 -11.85 5.24
CA PHE A 272 5.00 -11.20 4.52
C PHE A 272 5.93 -10.47 5.50
N GLY A 273 7.15 -10.14 5.07
CA GLY A 273 8.06 -9.28 5.82
C GLY A 273 9.42 -9.90 6.15
N THR A 274 10.20 -9.21 6.95
CA THR A 274 11.55 -9.64 7.35
C THR A 274 11.71 -9.67 8.87
N ARG A 275 12.40 -10.72 9.34
CA ARG A 275 12.68 -11.01 10.75
C ARG A 275 14.17 -11.15 10.97
N LYS A 276 14.89 -10.04 11.06
CA LYS A 276 16.36 -10.07 11.17
C LYS A 276 16.83 -9.82 12.60
N LYS A 277 17.62 -10.72 13.12
CA LYS A 277 18.30 -10.56 14.39
C LYS A 277 19.23 -9.33 14.37
N GLY A 278 19.18 -8.55 15.43
CA GLY A 278 19.98 -7.31 15.54
C GLY A 278 19.24 -6.05 15.04
N TYR A 279 18.20 -6.20 14.22
CA TYR A 279 17.37 -5.07 13.89
C TYR A 279 16.51 -4.65 15.08
N ARG A 280 16.50 -3.36 15.40
CA ARG A 280 15.79 -2.80 16.57
C ARG A 280 16.14 -3.45 17.93
N THR A 281 17.35 -4.01 18.07
CA THR A 281 17.78 -4.73 19.29
C THR A 281 17.65 -3.86 20.53
N GLU A 282 18.04 -2.59 20.48
CA GLU A 282 17.94 -1.68 21.62
C GLU A 282 16.47 -1.42 22.01
N MET A 283 15.61 -1.18 21.02
CA MET A 283 14.17 -1.02 21.25
C MET A 283 13.55 -2.31 21.83
N ALA A 284 13.98 -3.48 21.35
CA ALA A 284 13.54 -4.76 21.89
C ALA A 284 13.90 -4.91 23.37
N LYS A 285 15.13 -4.59 23.75
CA LYS A 285 15.59 -4.60 25.15
C LYS A 285 14.77 -3.65 26.02
N GLU A 286 14.58 -2.41 25.56
CA GLU A 286 13.79 -1.39 26.29
C GLU A 286 12.35 -1.83 26.54
N ASN A 287 11.78 -2.63 25.62
CA ASN A 287 10.41 -3.12 25.71
C ASN A 287 10.29 -4.55 26.26
N GLY A 288 11.39 -5.24 26.56
CA GLY A 288 11.40 -6.57 27.16
C GLY A 288 10.98 -7.71 26.22
N TYR A 289 11.22 -7.58 24.91
CA TYR A 289 10.91 -8.63 23.93
C TYR A 289 12.08 -9.00 23.00
N GLU A 290 13.31 -8.82 23.46
CA GLU A 290 14.54 -9.17 22.75
C GLU A 290 14.63 -10.65 22.38
N ASN A 291 13.98 -11.53 23.13
CA ASN A 291 13.93 -12.96 22.85
C ASN A 291 13.02 -13.32 21.66
N LEU A 292 12.19 -12.38 21.18
CA LEU A 292 11.38 -12.58 19.99
C LEU A 292 12.15 -12.35 18.70
N PHE A 293 13.36 -11.76 18.78
CA PHE A 293 14.23 -11.53 17.64
C PHE A 293 15.04 -12.76 17.28
N TYR A 294 14.95 -13.18 16.04
CA TYR A 294 15.76 -14.26 15.48
C TYR A 294 16.08 -14.00 14.02
N THR A 295 17.18 -14.56 13.54
CA THR A 295 17.56 -14.49 12.13
C THR A 295 17.16 -15.78 11.45
N ASP A 296 16.27 -15.69 10.50
CA ASP A 296 15.70 -16.86 9.86
C ASP A 296 15.42 -16.68 8.38
N THR A 297 15.67 -15.47 7.84
CA THR A 297 15.56 -15.19 6.43
C THR A 297 16.93 -14.90 5.81
N GLU A 298 17.13 -15.36 4.59
CA GLU A 298 18.39 -15.18 3.84
C GLU A 298 18.39 -13.92 2.97
N ASP A 299 17.25 -13.21 2.88
CA ASP A 299 17.14 -12.00 2.10
C ASP A 299 18.08 -10.89 2.60
N PRO A 300 18.50 -9.95 1.74
CA PRO A 300 19.40 -8.86 2.11
C PRO A 300 18.70 -7.67 2.79
N TYR A 301 17.44 -7.82 3.18
CA TYR A 301 16.60 -6.74 3.65
C TYR A 301 16.40 -6.76 5.17
N GLN A 302 16.07 -5.58 5.66
CA GLN A 302 15.55 -5.39 6.99
C GLN A 302 14.28 -4.61 7.03
N GLU A 303 13.50 -4.13 7.47
CA GLU A 303 12.27 -3.30 7.36
C GLU A 303 11.52 -3.49 6.03
N THR A 304 11.03 -4.70 5.78
CA THR A 304 10.23 -4.97 4.58
C THR A 304 8.76 -5.03 4.94
N GLY A 305 8.00 -3.98 4.60
CA GLY A 305 6.59 -3.91 4.94
C GLY A 305 6.00 -2.53 4.67
N HIS A 306 5.03 -2.13 5.47
CA HIS A 306 4.11 -1.01 5.23
C HIS A 306 3.45 -1.18 3.88
N ASN A 307 2.62 -2.20 3.79
CA ASN A 307 2.03 -2.69 2.54
C ASN A 307 0.85 -1.82 2.09
N ALA A 308 0.74 -1.66 0.78
CA ALA A 308 -0.49 -1.23 0.11
C ALA A 308 -0.71 -2.09 -1.12
N LEU A 309 -1.97 -2.38 -1.47
CA LEU A 309 -2.27 -3.19 -2.64
C LEU A 309 -2.61 -2.32 -3.83
N PHE A 310 -2.17 -2.75 -5.01
CA PHE A 310 -2.44 -2.05 -6.27
C PHE A 310 -2.67 -3.05 -7.42
N ILE A 311 -3.16 -2.56 -8.56
CA ILE A 311 -3.33 -3.38 -9.76
C ILE A 311 -2.02 -3.38 -10.55
N GLY A 312 -1.44 -4.56 -10.67
CA GLY A 312 -0.17 -4.78 -11.35
C GLY A 312 -0.26 -4.89 -12.86
N PRO A 313 0.85 -5.29 -13.51
CA PRO A 313 0.94 -5.34 -14.97
C PRO A 313 0.05 -6.43 -15.60
N ASP A 314 -0.22 -7.48 -14.86
CA ASP A 314 -1.06 -8.63 -15.23
C ASP A 314 -2.55 -8.41 -14.90
N GLY A 315 -2.92 -7.24 -14.36
CA GLY A 315 -4.29 -6.93 -13.94
C GLY A 315 -4.71 -7.54 -12.60
N ASN A 316 -3.82 -8.25 -11.92
CA ASN A 316 -4.04 -8.82 -10.60
C ASN A 316 -3.58 -7.87 -9.48
N LEU A 317 -3.87 -8.27 -8.24
CA LEU A 317 -3.38 -7.54 -7.06
C LEU A 317 -1.89 -7.77 -6.86
N TRP A 318 -1.21 -6.68 -6.56
CA TRP A 318 0.19 -6.64 -6.18
C TRP A 318 0.34 -5.85 -4.88
N ASN A 319 1.34 -6.19 -4.12
CA ASN A 319 1.76 -5.48 -2.92
C ASN A 319 2.85 -4.49 -3.25
N SER A 320 2.75 -3.26 -2.78
CA SER A 320 3.87 -2.32 -2.67
C SER A 320 4.32 -2.22 -1.22
N CYS A 321 5.59 -2.08 -1.00
CA CYS A 321 6.20 -1.97 0.33
C CYS A 321 7.52 -1.23 0.23
N HIS A 322 8.10 -0.90 1.37
CA HIS A 322 9.46 -0.39 1.41
C HIS A 322 10.46 -1.49 1.80
N TYR A 323 11.68 -1.34 1.30
CA TYR A 323 12.83 -2.20 1.57
C TYR A 323 13.96 -1.33 2.11
N PHE A 324 14.58 -1.76 3.23
CA PHE A 324 15.88 -1.24 3.66
C PHE A 324 16.93 -2.32 3.45
N MET A 325 18.10 -1.93 2.97
CA MET A 325 19.21 -2.87 2.83
C MET A 325 19.96 -2.97 4.16
N TYR A 326 20.50 -4.14 4.45
CA TYR A 326 21.39 -4.33 5.60
C TYR A 326 22.67 -3.53 5.44
N GLU A 327 23.12 -2.88 6.50
CA GLU A 327 24.45 -2.22 6.55
C GLU A 327 25.59 -3.23 6.34
N LYS A 328 25.43 -4.43 6.91
CA LYS A 328 26.38 -5.54 6.73
C LYS A 328 25.62 -6.69 6.08
N ARG A 329 25.77 -6.82 4.77
CA ARG A 329 25.12 -7.89 4.05
C ARG A 329 25.74 -9.25 4.38
N PRO A 330 24.91 -10.26 4.69
CA PRO A 330 25.42 -11.62 4.80
C PRO A 330 25.93 -12.11 3.45
N TYR A 331 26.92 -13.02 3.48
CA TYR A 331 27.34 -13.75 2.28
C TYR A 331 26.09 -14.44 1.63
N PRO A 332 25.95 -14.47 0.28
CA PRO A 332 26.96 -14.11 -0.73
C PRO A 332 26.91 -12.66 -1.26
N TYR A 333 26.21 -11.77 -0.61
CA TYR A 333 26.01 -10.40 -1.10
C TYR A 333 27.28 -9.55 -1.02
N SER A 334 27.37 -8.56 -1.92
CA SER A 334 28.48 -7.61 -1.91
C SER A 334 28.57 -6.88 -0.58
N GLN A 335 29.78 -6.74 -0.06
CA GLN A 335 30.07 -5.95 1.13
C GLN A 335 30.11 -4.44 0.85
N THR A 336 30.03 -4.04 -0.41
CA THR A 336 30.10 -2.64 -0.83
C THR A 336 28.68 -2.08 -0.91
N PHE A 337 28.36 -1.12 -0.05
CA PHE A 337 27.11 -0.37 -0.11
C PHE A 337 27.09 0.52 -1.34
N GLN A 338 25.98 0.46 -2.11
CA GLN A 338 25.72 1.43 -3.16
C GLN A 338 25.03 2.67 -2.56
N PRO A 339 25.18 3.86 -3.16
CA PRO A 339 24.59 5.08 -2.61
C PRO A 339 23.07 5.02 -2.39
N TRP A 340 22.33 4.28 -3.22
CA TRP A 340 20.88 4.11 -3.10
C TRP A 340 20.47 3.19 -1.93
N GLU A 341 21.40 2.41 -1.39
CA GLU A 341 21.11 1.43 -0.32
C GLU A 341 21.00 2.08 1.07
N SER A 342 21.40 3.33 1.20
CA SER A 342 21.36 4.06 2.46
C SER A 342 19.96 4.54 2.89
N GLY A 343 18.95 4.34 2.06
CA GLY A 343 17.58 4.75 2.34
C GLY A 343 16.54 3.72 1.93
N PRO A 344 15.26 3.95 2.29
CA PRO A 344 14.18 3.06 1.91
C PRO A 344 13.96 3.07 0.39
N GLN A 345 13.78 1.90 -0.18
CA GLN A 345 13.52 1.68 -1.59
C GLN A 345 12.18 0.99 -1.80
N MET A 346 11.60 1.13 -2.98
CA MET A 346 10.34 0.48 -3.34
C MET A 346 10.55 -1.00 -3.62
N GLY A 347 9.70 -1.83 -3.03
CA GLY A 347 9.51 -3.23 -3.42
C GLY A 347 8.10 -3.46 -3.94
N ILE A 348 7.96 -4.41 -4.85
CA ILE A 348 6.66 -4.88 -5.34
C ILE A 348 6.65 -6.41 -5.37
N GLU A 349 5.51 -7.02 -5.01
CA GLU A 349 5.34 -8.47 -4.99
C GLU A 349 3.92 -8.87 -5.42
N PRO A 350 3.75 -9.99 -6.15
CA PRO A 350 2.43 -10.52 -6.44
C PRO A 350 1.67 -10.91 -5.17
N VAL A 351 0.36 -10.65 -5.19
CA VAL A 351 -0.57 -11.07 -4.14
C VAL A 351 -1.47 -12.17 -4.69
N HIS A 352 -1.55 -13.28 -3.98
CA HIS A 352 -2.36 -14.42 -4.35
C HIS A 352 -3.53 -14.58 -3.39
N TYR A 353 -4.70 -14.90 -3.92
CA TYR A 353 -5.86 -15.30 -3.13
C TYR A 353 -6.19 -16.76 -3.43
N LYS A 354 -6.10 -17.60 -2.41
CA LYS A 354 -6.35 -19.03 -2.54
C LYS A 354 -6.95 -19.56 -1.24
N ASP A 355 -7.95 -20.44 -1.37
CA ASP A 355 -8.60 -21.11 -0.23
C ASP A 355 -9.13 -20.13 0.84
N GLY A 356 -9.68 -18.96 0.41
CA GLY A 356 -10.22 -17.94 1.29
C GLY A 356 -9.17 -17.08 2.02
N MET A 357 -7.90 -17.12 1.58
CA MET A 357 -6.78 -16.43 2.22
C MET A 357 -5.91 -15.68 1.20
N PHE A 358 -5.31 -14.58 1.65
CA PHE A 358 -4.29 -13.85 0.91
C PHE A 358 -2.88 -14.30 1.29
N TYR A 359 -2.02 -14.37 0.28
CA TYR A 359 -0.60 -14.67 0.40
C TYR A 359 0.19 -13.66 -0.43
N ILE A 360 1.33 -13.21 0.09
CA ILE A 360 2.25 -12.34 -0.64
C ILE A 360 3.54 -13.13 -0.87
N THR A 361 3.98 -13.21 -2.12
CA THR A 361 5.27 -13.81 -2.46
C THR A 361 6.40 -12.93 -1.93
N GLY A 362 7.47 -13.53 -1.45
CA GLY A 362 8.67 -12.77 -1.09
C GLY A 362 8.84 -12.56 0.42
N PRO A 363 9.68 -11.58 0.79
CA PRO A 363 10.36 -10.59 -0.06
C PRO A 363 11.40 -11.20 -1.01
N THR A 364 11.33 -10.85 -2.30
CA THR A 364 12.26 -11.37 -3.32
C THR A 364 13.41 -10.39 -3.58
N TRP A 365 14.58 -10.91 -3.98
CA TRP A 365 15.79 -10.13 -4.31
C TRP A 365 16.49 -10.59 -5.60
N THR A 366 15.97 -11.64 -6.21
CA THR A 366 16.43 -12.15 -7.52
C THR A 366 15.43 -11.79 -8.61
N GLU A 367 15.81 -11.94 -9.87
CA GLU A 367 14.90 -11.70 -10.99
C GLU A 367 13.65 -12.57 -10.89
N GLN A 368 12.50 -11.94 -10.99
CA GLN A 368 11.20 -12.59 -11.05
C GLN A 368 10.59 -12.42 -12.45
N ILE A 369 9.89 -13.45 -12.92
CA ILE A 369 9.26 -13.47 -14.23
C ILE A 369 7.79 -13.87 -14.06
N ILE A 370 6.90 -12.93 -14.34
CA ILE A 370 5.45 -13.14 -14.31
C ILE A 370 4.96 -13.25 -15.75
N LYS A 371 4.31 -14.36 -16.08
CA LYS A 371 3.70 -14.62 -17.39
C LYS A 371 2.19 -14.49 -17.29
N TYR A 372 1.54 -13.77 -18.23
CA TYR A 372 0.09 -13.49 -18.22
C TYR A 372 -0.50 -13.24 -19.61
#